data_751a52907080dc207320f6f875dea03f
#
_entry.id   751a52907080dc207320f6f875dea03f
#
_cell.length_a   1.000
_cell.length_b   1.000
_cell.length_c   1.000
_cell.angle_alpha   90.00
_cell.angle_beta   90.00
_cell.angle_gamma   90.00
#
_symmetry.space_group_name_H-M   'P 1'
#
loop_
_entity.id
_entity.type
_entity.pdbx_description
1 polymer ?
#
loop_
_entity_poly.entity_id
_entity_poly.type
_entity_poly.pdbx_seq_one_letter_code
_entity_poly.pdbx_strand_id
1 'polypeptide(L)'
;MNILQFNVRLAEGGAAGVALDLHQRALQKGLASRFVYGYGKGGKKSVSHNHYPHVSKQTPRLTSVANIALFRLFNRDLFGNLNNVYRSVIRTPGPLVLHFHVLHSYWLNLAEVVAFCEKVKNHKPDVTLVWTLHDHWSVTGRCAFTDGCEGWKSDCRKCPTLNNYPPVKVDRAHALVHGKRQLFRDMLALGCQFISPSQHVADAFNSLYGAGRCRIINNGIDVATEAILAELTPVSATEGKPKIAVVAHDLRYDGKTNQRLVREMMALGEAIELHTFGKFSPFDGTNVVNHGFETDKRKLMSALNQMDALVFSSRVDNYPLILCEALSIGVPVIATHSEAAQEVLQKSGGKTFDDSDVLRLAQLSKADIAQAVFGTSLDAFRERSRAAYSGQQMLEEYVSFYQNL
;
A
#
# COMPACT_ATOMS: atom_id res chain seq x y z
N MET A 1 -15.83 -21.26 5.24
CA MET A 1 -15.89 -19.80 5.43
C MET A 1 -15.90 -19.14 4.06
N ASN A 2 -16.83 -18.21 3.84
CA ASN A 2 -16.88 -17.40 2.62
C ASN A 2 -16.24 -16.03 2.91
N ILE A 3 -15.52 -15.48 1.94
CA ILE A 3 -14.92 -14.16 2.03
C ILE A 3 -15.38 -13.33 0.84
N LEU A 4 -15.88 -12.12 1.06
CA LEU A 4 -16.21 -11.17 0.03
C LEU A 4 -15.37 -9.91 0.25
N GLN A 5 -14.41 -9.69 -0.63
CA GLN A 5 -13.49 -8.55 -0.54
C GLN A 5 -13.98 -7.39 -1.39
N PHE A 6 -13.75 -6.17 -0.90
CA PHE A 6 -14.14 -4.92 -1.54
C PHE A 6 -12.94 -4.00 -1.68
N ASN A 7 -12.65 -3.55 -2.89
CA ASN A 7 -11.64 -2.52 -3.10
C ASN A 7 -12.02 -1.57 -4.24
N VAL A 8 -11.58 -0.34 -4.20
CA VAL A 8 -11.91 0.65 -5.24
C VAL A 8 -11.35 0.26 -6.62
N ARG A 9 -10.19 -0.41 -6.65
CA ARG A 9 -9.54 -0.88 -7.88
C ARG A 9 -9.19 -2.36 -7.77
N LEU A 10 -8.98 -3.02 -8.91
CA LEU A 10 -8.61 -4.43 -8.91
C LEU A 10 -7.13 -4.65 -8.58
N ALA A 11 -6.21 -4.01 -9.31
CA ALA A 11 -4.78 -4.26 -9.20
C ALA A 11 -3.90 -2.98 -9.24
N GLU A 12 -4.48 -1.80 -9.37
CA GLU A 12 -3.71 -0.55 -9.46
C GLU A 12 -3.37 0.02 -8.08
N GLY A 13 -2.08 0.05 -7.75
CA GLY A 13 -1.55 0.57 -6.48
C GLY A 13 -1.39 -0.49 -5.41
N GLY A 14 -0.60 -0.18 -4.37
CA GLY A 14 -0.20 -1.13 -3.33
C GLY A 14 -1.38 -1.79 -2.62
N ALA A 15 -2.34 -1.00 -2.14
CA ALA A 15 -3.52 -1.51 -1.44
C ALA A 15 -4.38 -2.46 -2.32
N ALA A 16 -4.52 -2.14 -3.61
CA ALA A 16 -5.26 -3.00 -4.55
C ALA A 16 -4.50 -4.31 -4.81
N GLY A 17 -3.18 -4.24 -4.94
CA GLY A 17 -2.32 -5.43 -5.07
C GLY A 17 -2.47 -6.36 -3.87
N VAL A 18 -2.40 -5.83 -2.65
CA VAL A 18 -2.57 -6.61 -1.41
C VAL A 18 -3.95 -7.26 -1.33
N ALA A 19 -5.02 -6.50 -1.62
CA ALA A 19 -6.37 -7.04 -1.57
C ALA A 19 -6.58 -8.17 -2.59
N LEU A 20 -6.05 -8.01 -3.81
CA LEU A 20 -6.11 -9.02 -4.85
C LEU A 20 -5.26 -10.25 -4.51
N ASP A 21 -4.07 -10.06 -3.94
CA ASP A 21 -3.19 -11.14 -3.51
C ASP A 21 -3.86 -11.99 -2.40
N LEU A 22 -4.47 -11.35 -1.41
CA LEU A 22 -5.27 -12.05 -0.38
C LEU A 22 -6.39 -12.88 -1.01
N HIS A 23 -7.08 -12.33 -2.02
CA HIS A 23 -8.12 -13.07 -2.74
C HIS A 23 -7.57 -14.31 -3.46
N GLN A 24 -6.47 -14.16 -4.20
CA GLN A 24 -5.84 -15.24 -4.93
C GLN A 24 -5.32 -16.33 -4.00
N ARG A 25 -4.62 -15.96 -2.93
CA ARG A 25 -4.12 -16.91 -1.92
C ARG A 25 -5.25 -17.63 -1.17
N ALA A 26 -6.35 -16.93 -0.86
CA ALA A 26 -7.52 -17.55 -0.26
C ALA A 26 -8.11 -18.63 -1.17
N LEU A 27 -8.21 -18.37 -2.49
CA LEU A 27 -8.63 -19.37 -3.46
C LEU A 27 -7.66 -20.56 -3.56
N GLN A 28 -6.35 -20.30 -3.58
CA GLN A 28 -5.31 -21.35 -3.60
C GLN A 28 -5.39 -22.25 -2.34
N LYS A 29 -5.75 -21.65 -1.19
CA LYS A 29 -5.99 -22.39 0.07
C LYS A 29 -7.34 -23.14 0.11
N GLY A 30 -8.12 -23.09 -0.97
CA GLY A 30 -9.45 -23.73 -1.04
C GLY A 30 -10.58 -22.98 -0.34
N LEU A 31 -10.37 -21.71 0.04
CA LEU A 31 -11.41 -20.88 0.63
C LEU A 31 -12.32 -20.29 -0.45
N ALA A 32 -13.61 -20.16 -0.13
CA ALA A 32 -14.57 -19.51 -1.02
C ALA A 32 -14.38 -17.98 -0.99
N SER A 33 -13.53 -17.45 -1.85
CA SER A 33 -13.26 -16.01 -1.94
C SER A 33 -13.88 -15.40 -3.19
N ARG A 34 -14.50 -14.23 -3.04
CA ARG A 34 -15.03 -13.38 -4.11
C ARG A 34 -14.48 -11.96 -3.95
N PHE A 35 -14.32 -11.25 -5.07
CA PHE A 35 -13.76 -9.91 -5.07
C PHE A 35 -14.66 -8.94 -5.86
N VAL A 36 -15.05 -7.84 -5.22
CA VAL A 36 -15.83 -6.76 -5.81
C VAL A 36 -14.97 -5.51 -5.90
N TYR A 37 -14.84 -4.93 -7.10
CA TYR A 37 -14.12 -3.68 -7.24
C TYR A 37 -14.97 -2.58 -7.90
N GLY A 38 -14.63 -1.33 -7.57
CA GLY A 38 -15.40 -0.17 -7.99
C GLY A 38 -15.25 0.13 -9.47
N TYR A 39 -14.08 0.56 -9.89
CA TYR A 39 -13.88 1.05 -11.25
C TYR A 39 -12.46 0.79 -11.78
N GLY A 40 -12.22 1.17 -13.06
CA GLY A 40 -10.96 0.94 -13.76
C GLY A 40 -10.96 -0.36 -14.57
N LYS A 41 -9.84 -0.63 -15.23
CA LYS A 41 -9.62 -1.85 -16.01
C LYS A 41 -8.78 -2.88 -15.26
N GLY A 42 -8.54 -2.66 -13.98
CA GLY A 42 -7.70 -3.56 -13.18
C GLY A 42 -6.21 -3.41 -13.42
N GLY A 43 -5.76 -2.25 -13.92
CA GLY A 43 -4.36 -1.98 -14.26
C GLY A 43 -4.24 -1.32 -15.62
N LYS A 44 -3.12 -0.66 -15.86
CA LYS A 44 -3.00 0.30 -16.97
C LYS A 44 -3.10 -0.26 -18.36
N LYS A 45 -2.92 -1.51 -18.58
CA LYS A 45 -2.84 -2.00 -19.95
C LYS A 45 -3.52 -3.32 -20.22
N SER A 46 -4.26 -3.94 -19.33
CA SER A 46 -4.87 -5.17 -19.80
C SER A 46 -5.16 -6.27 -18.79
N VAL A 47 -5.05 -6.03 -17.50
CA VAL A 47 -5.56 -7.09 -16.65
C VAL A 47 -7.07 -6.90 -16.58
N SER A 48 -7.76 -7.54 -17.51
CA SER A 48 -9.21 -7.69 -17.46
C SER A 48 -9.54 -8.48 -16.20
N HIS A 49 -10.64 -8.12 -15.51
CA HIS A 49 -11.16 -8.95 -14.42
C HIS A 49 -11.37 -10.42 -14.83
N ASN A 50 -11.49 -10.70 -16.12
CA ASN A 50 -11.61 -12.05 -16.68
C ASN A 50 -10.38 -12.94 -16.44
N HIS A 51 -9.22 -12.37 -16.11
CA HIS A 51 -8.04 -13.16 -15.76
C HIS A 51 -8.03 -13.66 -14.32
N TYR A 52 -8.95 -13.14 -13.48
CA TYR A 52 -9.04 -13.56 -12.08
C TYR A 52 -10.39 -14.22 -11.83
N PRO A 53 -10.42 -15.42 -11.22
CA PRO A 53 -11.65 -16.10 -10.90
C PRO A 53 -12.44 -15.33 -9.82
N HIS A 54 -13.76 -15.39 -9.90
CA HIS A 54 -14.69 -14.82 -8.90
C HIS A 54 -14.56 -13.32 -8.63
N VAL A 55 -14.10 -12.56 -9.62
CA VAL A 55 -13.95 -11.10 -9.55
C VAL A 55 -15.11 -10.43 -10.28
N SER A 56 -15.65 -9.34 -9.75
CA SER A 56 -16.72 -8.56 -10.37
C SER A 56 -16.51 -7.07 -10.27
N LYS A 57 -16.77 -6.35 -11.37
CA LYS A 57 -16.75 -4.89 -11.42
C LYS A 57 -18.13 -4.34 -11.09
N GLN A 58 -18.19 -3.40 -10.15
CA GLN A 58 -19.47 -2.86 -9.67
C GLN A 58 -19.95 -1.62 -10.43
N THR A 59 -19.04 -0.73 -10.82
CA THR A 59 -19.42 0.58 -11.34
C THR A 59 -19.26 0.66 -12.87
N PRO A 60 -20.29 1.03 -13.64
CA PRO A 60 -20.19 1.31 -15.06
C PRO A 60 -19.20 2.45 -15.37
N ARG A 61 -18.62 2.43 -16.57
CA ARG A 61 -17.60 3.40 -16.97
C ARG A 61 -18.07 4.86 -16.87
N LEU A 62 -19.29 5.15 -17.33
CA LEU A 62 -19.84 6.51 -17.31
C LEU A 62 -20.02 7.02 -15.88
N THR A 63 -20.56 6.19 -15.00
CA THR A 63 -20.70 6.50 -13.56
C THR A 63 -19.34 6.76 -12.91
N SER A 64 -18.31 5.97 -13.25
CA SER A 64 -16.95 6.17 -12.73
C SER A 64 -16.37 7.53 -13.17
N VAL A 65 -16.56 7.91 -14.44
CA VAL A 65 -16.11 9.21 -14.97
C VAL A 65 -16.84 10.36 -14.26
N ALA A 66 -18.15 10.24 -14.09
CA ALA A 66 -18.96 11.23 -13.37
C ALA A 66 -18.50 11.37 -11.91
N ASN A 67 -18.28 10.26 -11.19
CA ASN A 67 -17.77 10.29 -9.81
C ASN A 67 -16.39 10.95 -9.72
N ILE A 68 -15.47 10.67 -10.66
CA ILE A 68 -14.15 11.31 -10.68
C ILE A 68 -14.28 12.83 -10.84
N ALA A 69 -15.12 13.28 -11.77
CA ALA A 69 -15.33 14.71 -12.01
C ALA A 69 -15.97 15.41 -10.80
N LEU A 70 -17.03 14.82 -10.24
CA LEU A 70 -17.74 15.36 -9.08
C LEU A 70 -16.87 15.36 -7.81
N PHE A 71 -16.10 14.30 -7.59
CA PHE A 71 -15.17 14.27 -6.47
C PHE A 71 -14.12 15.37 -6.58
N ARG A 72 -13.51 15.53 -7.76
CA ARG A 72 -12.49 16.58 -7.98
C ARG A 72 -13.04 17.99 -7.81
N LEU A 73 -14.29 18.21 -8.26
CA LEU A 73 -14.93 19.53 -8.19
C LEU A 73 -15.54 19.81 -6.81
N PHE A 74 -16.20 18.81 -6.20
CA PHE A 74 -17.03 19.01 -5.01
C PHE A 74 -16.56 18.20 -3.80
N ASN A 75 -15.50 17.38 -3.94
CA ASN A 75 -15.01 16.47 -2.91
C ASN A 75 -16.14 15.58 -2.35
N ARG A 76 -16.94 14.99 -3.25
CA ARG A 76 -18.06 14.08 -2.92
C ARG A 76 -18.07 12.88 -3.86
N ASP A 77 -18.26 11.69 -3.30
CA ASP A 77 -18.64 10.48 -4.01
C ASP A 77 -20.18 10.41 -4.00
N LEU A 78 -20.83 10.53 -5.16
CA LEU A 78 -22.29 10.71 -5.25
C LEU A 78 -23.02 9.48 -5.76
N PHE A 79 -22.38 8.61 -6.54
CA PHE A 79 -23.03 7.49 -7.20
C PHE A 79 -22.40 6.17 -6.77
N GLY A 80 -22.93 5.59 -5.70
CA GLY A 80 -22.68 4.22 -5.30
C GLY A 80 -23.94 3.39 -5.39
N ASN A 81 -23.82 2.08 -5.60
CA ASN A 81 -24.96 1.16 -5.53
C ASN A 81 -24.48 -0.23 -5.15
N LEU A 82 -24.82 -0.67 -3.96
CA LEU A 82 -24.49 -1.99 -3.45
C LEU A 82 -25.66 -2.99 -3.48
N ASN A 83 -26.81 -2.66 -4.13
CA ASN A 83 -28.00 -3.53 -4.10
C ASN A 83 -27.76 -4.92 -4.69
N ASN A 84 -26.99 -5.03 -5.78
CA ASN A 84 -26.67 -6.34 -6.36
C ASN A 84 -25.73 -7.13 -5.45
N VAL A 85 -24.78 -6.45 -4.82
CA VAL A 85 -23.89 -7.05 -3.83
C VAL A 85 -24.70 -7.52 -2.61
N TYR A 86 -25.61 -6.69 -2.11
CA TYR A 86 -26.51 -7.04 -1.03
C TYR A 86 -27.30 -8.33 -1.32
N ARG A 87 -27.95 -8.42 -2.50
CA ARG A 87 -28.67 -9.63 -2.90
C ARG A 87 -27.78 -10.88 -2.96
N SER A 88 -26.53 -10.72 -3.36
CA SER A 88 -25.55 -11.80 -3.36
C SER A 88 -25.15 -12.21 -1.95
N VAL A 89 -24.93 -11.22 -1.07
CA VAL A 89 -24.53 -11.43 0.34
C VAL A 89 -25.58 -12.23 1.10
N ILE A 90 -26.84 -11.79 1.06
CA ILE A 90 -27.92 -12.47 1.81
C ILE A 90 -28.22 -13.89 1.31
N ARG A 91 -27.88 -14.22 0.05
CA ARG A 91 -28.03 -15.57 -0.53
C ARG A 91 -26.82 -16.45 -0.29
N THR A 92 -25.70 -15.94 0.23
CA THR A 92 -24.51 -16.73 0.50
C THR A 92 -24.74 -17.60 1.74
N PRO A 93 -24.66 -18.94 1.63
CA PRO A 93 -24.88 -19.82 2.77
C PRO A 93 -23.71 -19.81 3.76
N GLY A 94 -23.98 -20.07 5.03
CA GLY A 94 -22.99 -20.21 6.09
C GLY A 94 -22.25 -18.92 6.45
N PRO A 95 -21.17 -19.04 7.25
CA PRO A 95 -20.40 -17.88 7.71
C PRO A 95 -19.78 -17.10 6.55
N LEU A 96 -19.89 -15.77 6.64
CA LEU A 96 -19.42 -14.85 5.61
C LEU A 96 -18.65 -13.68 6.26
N VAL A 97 -17.46 -13.43 5.76
CA VAL A 97 -16.67 -12.25 6.06
C VAL A 97 -16.84 -11.22 4.93
N LEU A 98 -17.28 -10.01 5.24
CA LEU A 98 -17.20 -8.85 4.35
C LEU A 98 -15.93 -8.10 4.70
N HIS A 99 -14.95 -8.15 3.81
CA HIS A 99 -13.65 -7.53 4.03
C HIS A 99 -13.48 -6.30 3.14
N PHE A 100 -13.48 -5.14 3.75
CA PHE A 100 -13.29 -3.86 3.10
C PHE A 100 -11.82 -3.46 3.09
N HIS A 101 -11.35 -2.94 1.95
CA HIS A 101 -10.05 -2.31 1.80
C HIS A 101 -10.23 -0.82 1.49
N VAL A 102 -9.68 -0.30 0.40
CA VAL A 102 -9.89 1.09 0.00
C VAL A 102 -11.25 1.23 -0.69
N LEU A 103 -12.17 1.96 -0.06
CA LEU A 103 -13.51 2.23 -0.60
C LEU A 103 -13.66 3.67 -1.10
N HIS A 104 -12.83 4.58 -0.61
CA HIS A 104 -12.84 6.00 -0.95
C HIS A 104 -12.27 6.28 -2.35
N SER A 105 -12.34 7.55 -2.76
CA SER A 105 -11.79 8.04 -4.02
C SER A 105 -12.53 7.51 -5.26
N TYR A 106 -13.70 8.11 -5.51
CA TYR A 106 -14.48 7.99 -6.75
C TYR A 106 -15.38 6.76 -6.86
N TRP A 107 -15.67 6.07 -5.75
CA TRP A 107 -16.53 4.89 -5.80
C TRP A 107 -17.71 4.94 -4.84
N LEU A 108 -17.50 4.73 -3.55
CA LEU A 108 -18.56 4.65 -2.54
C LEU A 108 -18.42 5.78 -1.53
N ASN A 109 -19.52 6.35 -1.12
CA ASN A 109 -19.52 7.20 0.06
C ASN A 109 -19.71 6.35 1.32
N LEU A 110 -19.11 6.81 2.43
CA LEU A 110 -19.07 6.04 3.66
C LEU A 110 -20.46 5.82 4.27
N ALA A 111 -21.39 6.76 4.11
CA ALA A 111 -22.75 6.61 4.62
C ALA A 111 -23.51 5.46 3.92
N GLU A 112 -23.30 5.28 2.61
CA GLU A 112 -23.86 4.14 1.87
C GLU A 112 -23.25 2.81 2.32
N VAL A 113 -21.96 2.80 2.68
CA VAL A 113 -21.29 1.60 3.22
C VAL A 113 -21.87 1.23 4.57
N VAL A 114 -22.05 2.21 5.48
CA VAL A 114 -22.67 1.98 6.79
C VAL A 114 -24.09 1.45 6.64
N ALA A 115 -24.94 2.12 5.85
CA ALA A 115 -26.32 1.68 5.59
C ALA A 115 -26.39 0.27 4.95
N PHE A 116 -25.45 -0.06 4.08
CA PHE A 116 -25.32 -1.41 3.52
C PHE A 116 -24.99 -2.43 4.62
N CYS A 117 -24.03 -2.14 5.50
CA CYS A 117 -23.65 -3.02 6.59
C CYS A 117 -24.79 -3.22 7.60
N GLU A 118 -25.50 -2.16 7.97
CA GLU A 118 -26.69 -2.23 8.82
C GLU A 118 -27.76 -3.15 8.20
N LYS A 119 -28.07 -2.93 6.92
CA LYS A 119 -29.05 -3.74 6.21
C LYS A 119 -28.62 -5.21 6.11
N VAL A 120 -27.34 -5.49 5.91
CA VAL A 120 -26.79 -6.86 5.89
C VAL A 120 -26.92 -7.49 7.27
N LYS A 121 -26.49 -6.83 8.34
CA LYS A 121 -26.57 -7.31 9.72
C LYS A 121 -28.01 -7.64 10.16
N ASN A 122 -28.97 -6.85 9.72
CA ASN A 122 -30.40 -7.10 10.01
C ASN A 122 -30.94 -8.39 9.37
N HIS A 123 -30.39 -8.82 8.23
CA HIS A 123 -30.84 -10.04 7.53
C HIS A 123 -29.92 -11.23 7.71
N LYS A 124 -28.66 -10.99 8.05
CA LYS A 124 -27.61 -11.98 8.28
C LYS A 124 -26.76 -11.56 9.48
N PRO A 125 -27.26 -11.73 10.73
CA PRO A 125 -26.57 -11.27 11.93
C PRO A 125 -25.18 -11.87 12.15
N ASP A 126 -24.95 -13.08 11.65
CA ASP A 126 -23.69 -13.85 11.72
C ASP A 126 -22.61 -13.37 10.74
N VAL A 127 -22.90 -12.33 9.92
CA VAL A 127 -21.87 -11.79 9.03
C VAL A 127 -20.79 -11.07 9.85
N THR A 128 -19.54 -11.33 9.50
CA THR A 128 -18.39 -10.66 10.08
C THR A 128 -17.99 -9.48 9.21
N LEU A 129 -17.78 -8.32 9.81
CA LEU A 129 -17.31 -7.10 9.12
C LEU A 129 -15.84 -6.87 9.47
N VAL A 130 -14.99 -6.75 8.46
CA VAL A 130 -13.55 -6.47 8.61
C VAL A 130 -13.18 -5.34 7.68
N TRP A 131 -12.33 -4.42 8.13
CA TRP A 131 -11.81 -3.32 7.30
C TRP A 131 -10.31 -3.15 7.48
N THR A 132 -9.55 -3.35 6.40
CA THR A 132 -8.12 -3.04 6.38
C THR A 132 -7.89 -1.60 5.98
N LEU A 133 -7.29 -0.84 6.87
CA LEU A 133 -6.94 0.58 6.72
C LEU A 133 -5.56 0.68 6.07
N HIS A 134 -5.51 0.80 4.74
CA HIS A 134 -4.25 0.90 4.01
C HIS A 134 -3.60 2.29 4.06
N ASP A 135 -4.34 3.28 4.57
CA ASP A 135 -3.92 4.68 4.59
C ASP A 135 -4.63 5.49 5.68
N HIS A 136 -4.26 6.77 5.81
CA HIS A 136 -4.81 7.70 6.80
C HIS A 136 -6.21 8.24 6.47
N TRP A 137 -6.86 7.80 5.39
CA TRP A 137 -8.15 8.34 5.01
C TRP A 137 -9.23 8.21 6.11
N SER A 138 -9.17 7.16 6.93
CA SER A 138 -10.11 6.92 8.03
C SER A 138 -10.08 8.02 9.10
N VAL A 139 -8.95 8.69 9.28
CA VAL A 139 -8.73 9.71 10.32
C VAL A 139 -8.71 11.13 9.77
N THR A 140 -8.42 11.32 8.49
CA THR A 140 -8.33 12.64 7.85
C THR A 140 -9.67 13.11 7.27
N GLY A 141 -9.78 14.37 6.91
CA GLY A 141 -10.95 14.87 6.15
C GLY A 141 -11.05 14.22 4.75
N ARG A 142 -9.89 14.06 4.06
CA ARG A 142 -9.84 13.50 2.70
C ARG A 142 -8.55 12.75 2.34
N CYS A 143 -7.43 13.09 2.98
CA CYS A 143 -6.09 12.67 2.57
C CYS A 143 -5.85 11.18 2.80
N ALA A 144 -5.18 10.50 1.85
CA ALA A 144 -4.68 9.14 2.03
C ALA A 144 -3.37 9.10 2.85
N PHE A 145 -2.65 10.22 2.94
CA PHE A 145 -1.46 10.39 3.79
C PHE A 145 -1.38 11.84 4.27
N THR A 146 -0.79 12.04 5.43
CA THR A 146 -0.80 13.33 6.11
C THR A 146 0.29 14.29 5.62
N ASP A 147 1.43 13.77 5.15
CA ASP A 147 2.60 14.55 4.68
C ASP A 147 2.99 15.67 5.67
N GLY A 148 3.09 15.32 6.95
CA GLY A 148 3.41 16.24 8.03
C GLY A 148 2.24 17.13 8.51
N CYS A 149 1.06 17.05 7.88
CA CYS A 149 -0.10 17.78 8.35
C CYS A 149 -0.70 17.16 9.62
N GLU A 150 -0.86 17.96 10.66
CA GLU A 150 -1.49 17.54 11.93
C GLU A 150 -2.97 17.97 12.07
N GLY A 151 -3.51 18.65 11.09
CA GLY A 151 -4.89 19.15 11.11
C GLY A 151 -5.95 18.05 11.33
N TRP A 152 -5.64 16.80 10.98
CA TRP A 152 -6.50 15.64 11.23
C TRP A 152 -6.66 15.30 12.72
N LYS A 153 -5.72 15.68 13.58
CA LYS A 153 -5.81 15.49 15.04
C LYS A 153 -6.92 16.35 15.65
N SER A 154 -7.28 17.43 14.98
CA SER A 154 -8.37 18.34 15.36
C SER A 154 -9.56 18.25 14.40
N ASP A 155 -9.68 19.16 13.44
CA ASP A 155 -10.87 19.30 12.60
C ASP A 155 -10.59 19.59 11.12
N CYS A 156 -9.37 19.39 10.67
CA CYS A 156 -8.95 19.60 9.26
C CYS A 156 -9.29 20.98 8.69
N ARG A 157 -9.24 22.07 9.49
CA ARG A 157 -9.45 23.42 8.98
C ARG A 157 -8.29 23.88 8.11
N LYS A 158 -8.58 24.54 6.97
CA LYS A 158 -7.61 25.07 6.02
C LYS A 158 -6.60 24.04 5.57
N CYS A 159 -7.06 23.12 4.72
CA CYS A 159 -6.22 22.04 4.20
C CYS A 159 -4.99 22.58 3.44
N PRO A 160 -3.74 22.32 3.88
CA PRO A 160 -2.54 22.79 3.20
C PRO A 160 -2.19 21.97 1.95
N THR A 161 -2.83 20.82 1.75
CA THR A 161 -2.40 19.79 0.79
C THR A 161 -3.48 19.42 -0.22
N LEU A 162 -4.26 20.41 -0.75
CA LEU A 162 -5.37 20.15 -1.69
C LEU A 162 -4.95 19.38 -2.95
N ASN A 163 -3.70 19.51 -3.36
CA ASN A 163 -3.16 18.82 -4.53
C ASN A 163 -2.67 17.39 -4.22
N ASN A 164 -2.50 17.01 -2.94
CA ASN A 164 -2.12 15.65 -2.56
C ASN A 164 -3.29 14.69 -2.79
N TYR A 165 -2.96 13.42 -2.94
CA TYR A 165 -3.96 12.38 -3.24
C TYR A 165 -4.97 12.16 -2.10
N PRO A 166 -6.25 12.09 -2.45
CA PRO A 166 -6.91 12.38 -3.73
C PRO A 166 -7.04 13.90 -3.96
N PRO A 167 -6.58 14.44 -5.12
CA PRO A 167 -6.58 15.88 -5.36
C PRO A 167 -7.99 16.45 -5.54
N VAL A 168 -8.23 17.63 -4.95
CA VAL A 168 -9.51 18.34 -5.03
C VAL A 168 -9.29 19.83 -5.26
N LYS A 169 -10.29 20.50 -5.86
CA LYS A 169 -10.26 21.95 -6.08
C LYS A 169 -10.90 22.73 -4.95
N VAL A 170 -11.81 22.13 -4.20
CA VAL A 170 -12.56 22.80 -3.12
C VAL A 170 -12.23 22.15 -1.80
N ASP A 171 -11.79 22.97 -0.82
CA ASP A 171 -11.55 22.50 0.53
C ASP A 171 -12.87 22.25 1.28
N ARG A 172 -13.16 20.99 1.54
CA ARG A 172 -14.27 20.54 2.36
C ARG A 172 -13.81 19.62 3.49
N ALA A 173 -12.49 19.56 3.74
CA ALA A 173 -11.92 18.61 4.68
C ALA A 173 -12.53 18.76 6.08
N HIS A 174 -12.76 20.02 6.53
CA HIS A 174 -13.42 20.30 7.81
C HIS A 174 -14.84 19.74 7.89
N ALA A 175 -15.67 19.98 6.87
CA ALA A 175 -17.05 19.47 6.86
C ALA A 175 -17.12 17.93 6.79
N LEU A 176 -16.14 17.31 6.11
CA LEU A 176 -16.10 15.86 5.90
C LEU A 176 -15.57 15.09 7.10
N VAL A 177 -14.60 15.64 7.86
CA VAL A 177 -13.95 14.92 8.94
C VAL A 177 -14.90 14.55 10.06
N HIS A 178 -15.81 15.45 10.44
CA HIS A 178 -16.77 15.20 11.52
C HIS A 178 -17.79 14.12 11.16
N GLY A 179 -18.39 14.22 9.97
CA GLY A 179 -19.32 13.19 9.47
C GLY A 179 -18.63 11.82 9.34
N LYS A 180 -17.41 11.80 8.82
CA LYS A 180 -16.63 10.57 8.69
C LYS A 180 -16.32 9.93 10.04
N ARG A 181 -15.93 10.72 11.04
CA ARG A 181 -15.68 10.21 12.39
C ARG A 181 -16.91 9.55 13.00
N GLN A 182 -18.10 10.12 12.79
CA GLN A 182 -19.32 9.48 13.24
C GLN A 182 -19.57 8.15 12.53
N LEU A 183 -19.46 8.12 11.21
CA LEU A 183 -19.67 6.90 10.42
C LEU A 183 -18.68 5.76 10.77
N PHE A 184 -17.44 6.08 11.13
CA PHE A 184 -16.50 5.06 11.66
C PHE A 184 -16.90 4.56 13.05
N ARG A 185 -17.47 5.42 13.93
CA ARG A 185 -18.06 4.98 15.20
C ARG A 185 -19.27 4.07 14.96
N ASP A 186 -20.10 4.37 13.98
CA ASP A 186 -21.24 3.54 13.60
C ASP A 186 -20.76 2.17 13.09
N MET A 187 -19.70 2.12 12.28
CA MET A 187 -19.07 0.85 11.89
C MET A 187 -18.54 0.04 13.08
N LEU A 188 -17.90 0.70 14.05
CA LEU A 188 -17.47 0.06 15.30
C LEU A 188 -18.67 -0.48 16.09
N ALA A 189 -19.76 0.27 16.17
CA ALA A 189 -20.99 -0.16 16.84
C ALA A 189 -21.64 -1.37 16.15
N LEU A 190 -21.51 -1.48 14.82
CA LEU A 190 -21.91 -2.66 14.05
C LEU A 190 -20.98 -3.88 14.24
N GLY A 191 -19.94 -3.75 15.04
CA GLY A 191 -18.98 -4.81 15.30
C GLY A 191 -17.91 -4.97 14.23
N CYS A 192 -17.69 -3.95 13.38
CA CYS A 192 -16.62 -3.98 12.38
C CYS A 192 -15.25 -4.01 13.06
N GLN A 193 -14.42 -4.95 12.65
CA GLN A 193 -13.05 -5.10 13.12
C GLN A 193 -12.10 -4.38 12.16
N PHE A 194 -11.18 -3.60 12.71
CA PHE A 194 -10.24 -2.82 11.92
C PHE A 194 -8.83 -3.43 11.98
N ILE A 195 -8.18 -3.44 10.83
CA ILE A 195 -6.81 -3.93 10.63
C ILE A 195 -6.01 -2.82 9.96
N SER A 196 -4.72 -2.71 10.27
CA SER A 196 -3.78 -1.86 9.54
C SER A 196 -2.53 -2.66 9.15
N PRO A 197 -1.94 -2.41 7.98
CA PRO A 197 -0.64 -2.99 7.64
C PRO A 197 0.53 -2.36 8.41
N SER A 198 0.31 -1.25 9.12
CA SER A 198 1.36 -0.52 9.82
C SER A 198 0.92 0.05 11.17
N GLN A 199 1.89 0.14 12.08
CA GLN A 199 1.67 0.65 13.44
C GLN A 199 1.21 2.11 13.42
N HIS A 200 1.87 2.98 12.64
CA HIS A 200 1.55 4.41 12.65
C HIS A 200 0.12 4.72 12.12
N VAL A 201 -0.40 3.95 11.15
CA VAL A 201 -1.80 4.08 10.72
C VAL A 201 -2.76 3.53 11.78
N ALA A 202 -2.41 2.42 12.44
CA ALA A 202 -3.17 1.88 13.55
C ALA A 202 -3.22 2.85 14.73
N ASP A 203 -2.10 3.48 15.08
CA ASP A 203 -2.01 4.46 16.17
C ASP A 203 -2.83 5.71 15.88
N ALA A 204 -2.78 6.21 14.64
CA ALA A 204 -3.62 7.31 14.20
C ALA A 204 -5.12 6.98 14.34
N PHE A 205 -5.54 5.77 13.95
CA PHE A 205 -6.92 5.31 14.13
C PHE A 205 -7.28 5.16 15.61
N ASN A 206 -6.45 4.48 16.38
CA ASN A 206 -6.67 4.24 17.81
C ASN A 206 -6.74 5.55 18.63
N SER A 207 -5.99 6.58 18.22
CA SER A 207 -6.02 7.90 18.89
C SER A 207 -7.39 8.59 18.79
N LEU A 208 -8.19 8.30 17.75
CA LEU A 208 -9.50 8.90 17.52
C LEU A 208 -10.67 8.01 17.95
N TYR A 209 -10.50 6.69 17.93
CA TYR A 209 -11.60 5.74 18.10
C TYR A 209 -11.43 4.83 19.32
N GLY A 210 -10.34 4.95 20.04
CA GLY A 210 -10.04 4.20 21.26
C GLY A 210 -8.91 3.17 21.10
N ALA A 211 -8.14 2.98 22.14
CA ALA A 211 -7.00 2.07 22.15
C ALA A 211 -7.41 0.63 21.79
N GLY A 212 -6.58 -0.06 21.01
CA GLY A 212 -6.79 -1.46 20.62
C GLY A 212 -7.93 -1.70 19.61
N ARG A 213 -8.50 -0.66 19.01
CA ARG A 213 -9.57 -0.79 18.00
C ARG A 213 -9.06 -1.21 16.61
N CYS A 214 -7.79 -1.03 16.34
CA CYS A 214 -7.15 -1.44 15.10
C CYS A 214 -6.02 -2.42 15.40
N ARG A 215 -6.10 -3.64 14.84
CA ARG A 215 -5.08 -4.67 14.93
C ARG A 215 -4.08 -4.51 13.79
N ILE A 216 -2.85 -4.97 13.98
CA ILE A 216 -1.82 -4.95 12.94
C ILE A 216 -1.73 -6.33 12.30
N ILE A 217 -1.80 -6.35 10.96
CA ILE A 217 -1.40 -7.47 10.10
C ILE A 217 -0.61 -6.85 8.96
N ASN A 218 0.70 -7.03 8.98
CA ASN A 218 1.57 -6.42 7.99
C ASN A 218 1.39 -7.04 6.61
N ASN A 219 1.62 -6.25 5.56
CA ASN A 219 1.60 -6.75 4.19
C ASN A 219 2.80 -7.67 3.93
N GLY A 220 2.56 -8.74 3.17
CA GLY A 220 3.60 -9.58 2.57
C GLY A 220 3.81 -9.24 1.08
N ILE A 221 4.83 -9.85 0.47
CA ILE A 221 5.03 -9.83 -0.98
C ILE A 221 3.96 -10.66 -1.68
N ASP A 222 3.60 -10.27 -2.90
CA ASP A 222 2.56 -10.95 -3.65
C ASP A 222 3.02 -12.28 -4.28
N VAL A 223 2.06 -13.12 -4.70
CA VAL A 223 2.31 -14.43 -5.35
C VAL A 223 3.24 -14.29 -6.57
N ALA A 224 3.12 -13.20 -7.34
CA ALA A 224 3.97 -12.99 -8.50
C ALA A 224 5.42 -12.74 -8.09
N THR A 225 5.65 -11.96 -7.04
CA THR A 225 6.99 -11.74 -6.47
C THR A 225 7.57 -13.04 -5.92
N GLU A 226 6.80 -13.83 -5.17
CA GLU A 226 7.27 -15.13 -4.67
C GLU A 226 7.68 -16.08 -5.79
N ALA A 227 6.90 -16.14 -6.90
CA ALA A 227 7.25 -16.94 -8.06
C ALA A 227 8.56 -16.47 -8.73
N ILE A 228 8.77 -15.15 -8.80
CA ILE A 228 10.01 -14.60 -9.34
C ILE A 228 11.20 -14.95 -8.43
N LEU A 229 11.03 -14.85 -7.10
CA LEU A 229 12.08 -15.18 -6.13
C LEU A 229 12.53 -16.64 -6.19
N ALA A 230 11.61 -17.54 -6.52
CA ALA A 230 11.95 -18.96 -6.67
C ALA A 230 12.92 -19.25 -7.84
N GLU A 231 12.92 -18.39 -8.85
CA GLU A 231 13.74 -18.51 -10.06
C GLU A 231 14.95 -17.57 -10.06
N LEU A 232 14.95 -16.52 -9.23
CA LEU A 232 15.95 -15.48 -9.23
C LEU A 232 17.18 -15.89 -8.42
N THR A 233 18.34 -15.94 -9.06
CA THR A 233 19.62 -16.12 -8.37
C THR A 233 20.09 -14.78 -7.81
N PRO A 234 20.27 -14.63 -6.48
CA PRO A 234 20.73 -13.39 -5.89
C PRO A 234 22.15 -13.01 -6.33
N VAL A 235 22.34 -11.77 -6.77
CA VAL A 235 23.66 -11.22 -7.13
C VAL A 235 24.40 -10.79 -5.86
N SER A 236 25.58 -11.33 -5.61
CA SER A 236 26.33 -11.13 -4.38
C SER A 236 27.16 -9.85 -4.34
N ALA A 237 27.73 -9.47 -5.48
CA ALA A 237 28.48 -8.23 -5.66
C ALA A 237 28.32 -7.72 -7.09
N THR A 238 28.38 -6.42 -7.27
CA THR A 238 28.56 -5.80 -8.58
C THR A 238 30.05 -5.51 -8.76
N GLU A 239 30.55 -5.67 -9.99
CA GLU A 239 31.89 -5.19 -10.34
C GLU A 239 31.84 -3.69 -10.58
N GLY A 240 32.85 -2.97 -10.14
CA GLY A 240 32.97 -1.54 -10.36
C GLY A 240 32.32 -0.66 -9.30
N LYS A 241 31.66 0.41 -9.74
CA LYS A 241 30.99 1.38 -8.85
C LYS A 241 29.74 0.78 -8.23
N PRO A 242 29.41 1.12 -6.96
CA PRO A 242 28.12 0.75 -6.38
C PRO A 242 26.94 1.23 -7.20
N LYS A 243 26.00 0.33 -7.50
CA LYS A 243 24.77 0.60 -8.23
C LYS A 243 23.62 0.85 -7.28
N ILE A 244 23.11 2.05 -7.26
CA ILE A 244 22.10 2.49 -6.28
C ILE A 244 20.76 2.75 -6.98
N ALA A 245 19.74 2.02 -6.58
CA ALA A 245 18.38 2.19 -7.10
C ALA A 245 17.61 3.27 -6.33
N VAL A 246 16.80 4.05 -7.05
CA VAL A 246 15.72 4.89 -6.53
C VAL A 246 14.43 4.53 -7.28
N VAL A 247 13.38 4.14 -6.58
CA VAL A 247 12.12 3.66 -7.17
C VAL A 247 10.94 4.47 -6.67
N ALA A 248 10.19 5.10 -7.58
CA ALA A 248 8.92 5.73 -7.27
C ALA A 248 7.98 5.74 -8.47
N HIS A 249 6.66 5.80 -8.25
CA HIS A 249 5.70 5.88 -9.37
C HIS A 249 5.86 7.16 -10.20
N ASP A 250 6.07 8.31 -9.56
CA ASP A 250 6.40 9.61 -10.17
C ASP A 250 7.59 10.20 -9.41
N LEU A 251 8.73 10.27 -10.06
CA LEU A 251 9.99 10.73 -9.47
C LEU A 251 10.03 12.24 -9.23
N ARG A 252 9.07 13.01 -9.74
CA ARG A 252 8.94 14.45 -9.47
C ARG A 252 8.26 14.75 -8.14
N TYR A 253 7.53 13.78 -7.57
CA TYR A 253 6.78 14.01 -6.34
C TYR A 253 7.71 13.90 -5.13
N ASP A 254 8.07 15.04 -4.56
CA ASP A 254 9.03 15.16 -3.46
C ASP A 254 8.62 14.40 -2.20
N GLY A 255 7.32 14.20 -1.96
CA GLY A 255 6.82 13.34 -0.88
C GLY A 255 7.23 11.87 -1.01
N LYS A 256 7.40 11.37 -2.23
CA LYS A 256 7.84 9.99 -2.54
C LYS A 256 9.32 9.86 -2.83
N THR A 257 9.95 10.94 -3.24
CA THR A 257 11.36 10.95 -3.63
C THR A 257 11.97 12.26 -3.15
N ASN A 258 12.79 12.23 -2.09
CA ASN A 258 13.51 13.40 -1.63
C ASN A 258 14.46 13.87 -2.74
N GLN A 259 13.99 14.85 -3.52
CA GLN A 259 14.71 15.33 -4.72
C GLN A 259 16.04 15.96 -4.40
N ARG A 260 16.16 16.59 -3.23
CA ARG A 260 17.43 17.14 -2.76
C ARG A 260 18.45 16.03 -2.54
N LEU A 261 18.11 15.00 -1.78
CA LEU A 261 18.97 13.85 -1.53
C LEU A 261 19.42 13.15 -2.82
N VAL A 262 18.51 12.95 -3.77
CA VAL A 262 18.84 12.32 -5.06
C VAL A 262 19.82 13.19 -5.85
N ARG A 263 19.69 14.54 -5.85
CA ARG A 263 20.66 15.44 -6.50
C ARG A 263 22.02 15.41 -5.78
N GLU A 264 22.04 15.30 -4.47
CA GLU A 264 23.27 15.14 -3.69
C GLU A 264 23.95 13.80 -4.01
N MET A 265 23.18 12.72 -4.21
CA MET A 265 23.71 11.44 -4.71
C MET A 265 24.28 11.56 -6.13
N MET A 266 23.61 12.28 -7.03
CA MET A 266 24.15 12.54 -8.37
C MET A 266 25.49 13.29 -8.31
N ALA A 267 25.64 14.23 -7.37
CA ALA A 267 26.88 14.99 -7.17
C ALA A 267 28.05 14.13 -6.68
N LEU A 268 27.83 12.90 -6.22
CA LEU A 268 28.90 11.93 -5.91
C LEU A 268 29.66 11.47 -7.19
N GLY A 269 29.13 11.72 -8.39
CA GLY A 269 29.78 11.51 -9.68
C GLY A 269 30.26 10.09 -9.88
N GLU A 270 31.58 9.93 -10.05
CA GLU A 270 32.21 8.64 -10.31
C GLU A 270 32.18 7.66 -9.12
N ALA A 271 31.76 8.07 -7.92
CA ALA A 271 31.73 7.21 -6.75
C ALA A 271 30.56 6.21 -6.78
N ILE A 272 29.46 6.50 -7.51
CA ILE A 272 28.29 5.62 -7.63
C ILE A 272 27.71 5.66 -9.04
N GLU A 273 26.92 4.64 -9.38
CA GLU A 273 26.00 4.63 -10.52
C GLU A 273 24.55 4.67 -10.01
N LEU A 274 23.80 5.72 -10.32
CA LEU A 274 22.44 5.93 -9.84
C LEU A 274 21.42 5.43 -10.86
N HIS A 275 20.60 4.46 -10.49
CA HIS A 275 19.55 3.88 -11.32
C HIS A 275 18.17 4.36 -10.85
N THR A 276 17.42 5.04 -11.72
CA THR A 276 16.08 5.52 -11.38
C THR A 276 14.98 4.74 -12.09
N PHE A 277 13.97 4.32 -11.35
CA PHE A 277 12.81 3.58 -11.84
C PHE A 277 11.54 4.36 -11.51
N GLY A 278 10.88 4.88 -12.51
CA GLY A 278 9.65 5.65 -12.32
C GLY A 278 9.31 6.53 -13.52
N LYS A 279 8.14 7.18 -13.44
CA LYS A 279 7.74 8.16 -14.45
C LYS A 279 8.43 9.49 -14.20
N PHE A 280 8.68 10.21 -15.31
CA PHE A 280 9.06 11.62 -15.28
C PHE A 280 10.30 11.88 -14.41
N SER A 281 11.36 11.07 -14.60
CA SER A 281 12.62 11.33 -13.91
C SER A 281 13.12 12.75 -14.20
N PRO A 282 13.33 13.58 -13.15
CA PRO A 282 13.95 14.89 -13.30
C PRO A 282 15.48 14.83 -13.16
N PHE A 283 16.02 13.61 -13.10
CA PHE A 283 17.43 13.34 -12.84
C PHE A 283 18.12 12.95 -14.16
N ASP A 284 19.16 13.69 -14.53
CA ASP A 284 19.98 13.46 -15.70
C ASP A 284 21.44 13.81 -15.39
N GLY A 285 22.35 12.92 -15.77
CA GLY A 285 23.76 13.06 -15.43
C GLY A 285 24.58 11.88 -15.95
N THR A 286 25.92 12.03 -15.98
CA THR A 286 26.84 11.00 -16.51
C THR A 286 26.86 9.71 -15.69
N ASN A 287 26.48 9.79 -14.43
CA ASN A 287 26.37 8.67 -13.51
C ASN A 287 24.91 8.23 -13.25
N VAL A 288 23.95 8.67 -14.08
CA VAL A 288 22.53 8.36 -13.93
C VAL A 288 22.02 7.49 -15.06
N VAL A 289 21.39 6.37 -14.72
CA VAL A 289 20.70 5.49 -15.65
C VAL A 289 19.19 5.54 -15.39
N ASN A 290 18.44 6.12 -16.33
CA ASN A 290 16.99 6.23 -16.25
C ASN A 290 16.31 5.03 -16.92
N HIS A 291 15.69 4.14 -16.14
CA HIS A 291 14.96 2.96 -16.64
C HIS A 291 13.51 3.27 -17.04
N GLY A 292 12.98 4.45 -16.64
CA GLY A 292 11.58 4.78 -16.82
C GLY A 292 10.66 3.97 -15.92
N PHE A 293 9.37 3.92 -16.26
CA PHE A 293 8.37 3.21 -15.48
C PHE A 293 8.17 1.79 -16.00
N GLU A 294 8.79 0.83 -15.33
CA GLU A 294 8.62 -0.59 -15.66
C GLU A 294 7.29 -1.14 -15.11
N THR A 295 6.52 -1.78 -15.96
CA THR A 295 5.23 -2.41 -15.61
C THR A 295 5.32 -3.93 -15.48
N ASP A 296 6.37 -4.52 -16.01
CA ASP A 296 6.68 -5.93 -15.86
C ASP A 296 7.45 -6.15 -14.55
N LYS A 297 6.80 -6.80 -13.61
CA LYS A 297 7.36 -7.05 -12.30
C LYS A 297 8.65 -7.87 -12.35
N ARG A 298 8.71 -8.88 -13.24
CA ARG A 298 9.92 -9.70 -13.39
C ARG A 298 11.11 -8.86 -13.86
N LYS A 299 10.90 -7.97 -14.83
CA LYS A 299 11.95 -7.05 -15.29
C LYS A 299 12.42 -6.11 -14.19
N LEU A 300 11.48 -5.53 -13.44
CA LEU A 300 11.82 -4.65 -12.30
C LEU A 300 12.62 -5.41 -11.25
N MET A 301 12.16 -6.59 -10.82
CA MET A 301 12.87 -7.39 -9.81
C MET A 301 14.25 -7.85 -10.30
N SER A 302 14.37 -8.26 -11.57
CA SER A 302 15.65 -8.64 -12.16
C SER A 302 16.62 -7.45 -12.23
N ALA A 303 16.14 -6.26 -12.56
CA ALA A 303 16.96 -5.05 -12.55
C ALA A 303 17.39 -4.67 -11.14
N LEU A 304 16.46 -4.71 -10.17
CA LEU A 304 16.79 -4.42 -8.76
C LEU A 304 17.81 -5.42 -8.19
N ASN A 305 17.74 -6.69 -8.56
CA ASN A 305 18.70 -7.71 -8.12
C ASN A 305 20.17 -7.37 -8.49
N GLN A 306 20.36 -6.60 -9.56
CA GLN A 306 21.69 -6.12 -10.00
C GLN A 306 22.17 -4.89 -9.21
N MET A 307 21.38 -4.35 -8.32
CA MET A 307 21.73 -3.18 -7.52
C MET A 307 22.45 -3.58 -6.22
N ASP A 308 23.33 -2.72 -5.74
CA ASP A 308 23.99 -2.89 -4.44
C ASP A 308 23.08 -2.44 -3.30
N ALA A 309 22.26 -1.42 -3.53
CA ALA A 309 21.22 -1.01 -2.60
C ALA A 309 20.02 -0.34 -3.29
N LEU A 310 18.88 -0.35 -2.60
CA LEU A 310 17.75 0.55 -2.85
C LEU A 310 17.83 1.70 -1.84
N VAL A 311 17.89 2.95 -2.32
CA VAL A 311 17.70 4.14 -1.47
C VAL A 311 16.22 4.49 -1.45
N PHE A 312 15.66 4.57 -0.24
CA PHE A 312 14.26 4.90 -0.01
C PHE A 312 14.14 6.19 0.82
N SER A 313 13.55 7.21 0.23
CA SER A 313 13.44 8.55 0.83
C SER A 313 12.00 9.09 0.88
N SER A 314 11.01 8.20 0.82
CA SER A 314 9.59 8.59 0.89
C SER A 314 9.16 8.95 2.31
N ARG A 315 8.48 10.09 2.44
CA ARG A 315 7.87 10.56 3.69
C ARG A 315 6.37 10.21 3.81
N VAL A 316 5.77 9.69 2.75
CA VAL A 316 4.29 9.57 2.63
C VAL A 316 3.81 8.14 2.37
N ASP A 317 4.63 7.15 2.61
CA ASP A 317 4.21 5.75 2.55
C ASP A 317 3.57 5.30 3.86
N ASN A 318 2.62 4.39 3.75
CA ASN A 318 1.98 3.77 4.91
C ASN A 318 2.59 2.39 5.24
N TYR A 319 2.84 1.58 4.22
CA TYR A 319 3.61 0.34 4.31
C TYR A 319 4.21 0.04 2.92
N PRO A 320 5.45 0.47 2.66
CA PRO A 320 6.02 0.47 1.31
C PRO A 320 6.40 -0.93 0.83
N LEU A 321 5.60 -1.50 -0.06
CA LEU A 321 5.82 -2.85 -0.62
C LEU A 321 7.14 -2.98 -1.36
N ILE A 322 7.62 -1.92 -2.00
CA ILE A 322 8.93 -1.94 -2.70
C ILE A 322 10.09 -2.26 -1.75
N LEU A 323 10.00 -1.91 -0.46
CA LEU A 323 10.98 -2.31 0.54
C LEU A 323 10.91 -3.82 0.79
N CYS A 324 9.68 -4.34 1.00
CA CYS A 324 9.48 -5.78 1.18
C CYS A 324 10.02 -6.57 -0.02
N GLU A 325 9.76 -6.09 -1.23
CA GLU A 325 10.22 -6.68 -2.48
C GLU A 325 11.75 -6.65 -2.60
N ALA A 326 12.39 -5.49 -2.40
CA ALA A 326 13.85 -5.34 -2.49
C ALA A 326 14.57 -6.21 -1.44
N LEU A 327 14.09 -6.17 -0.19
CA LEU A 327 14.66 -6.98 0.90
C LEU A 327 14.50 -8.48 0.61
N SER A 328 13.35 -8.91 0.11
CA SER A 328 13.11 -10.32 -0.22
C SER A 328 13.99 -10.85 -1.35
N ILE A 329 14.35 -10.04 -2.36
CA ILE A 329 15.32 -10.42 -3.40
C ILE A 329 16.78 -10.35 -2.90
N GLY A 330 17.00 -9.91 -1.68
CA GLY A 330 18.33 -9.81 -1.09
C GLY A 330 19.11 -8.56 -1.45
N VAL A 331 18.39 -7.47 -1.76
CA VAL A 331 18.94 -6.14 -1.99
C VAL A 331 18.78 -5.31 -0.72
N PRO A 332 19.87 -4.87 -0.08
CA PRO A 332 19.81 -4.02 1.09
C PRO A 332 19.10 -2.70 0.79
N VAL A 333 18.41 -2.18 1.80
CA VAL A 333 17.71 -0.89 1.70
C VAL A 333 18.38 0.12 2.63
N ILE A 334 18.74 1.28 2.10
CA ILE A 334 19.17 2.45 2.84
C ILE A 334 18.01 3.44 2.84
N ALA A 335 17.37 3.65 3.99
CA ALA A 335 16.19 4.50 4.08
C ALA A 335 16.43 5.74 4.94
N THR A 336 15.88 6.87 4.52
CA THR A 336 15.76 8.05 5.38
C THR A 336 14.71 7.84 6.47
N HIS A 337 14.74 8.65 7.52
CA HIS A 337 13.81 8.52 8.64
C HIS A 337 12.35 8.66 8.18
N SER A 338 11.59 7.57 8.38
CA SER A 338 10.14 7.54 8.26
C SER A 338 9.60 6.36 9.09
N GLU A 339 8.46 6.53 9.75
CA GLU A 339 7.83 5.48 10.57
C GLU A 339 7.56 4.22 9.73
N ALA A 340 7.05 4.40 8.52
CA ALA A 340 6.77 3.31 7.60
C ALA A 340 8.01 2.53 7.17
N ALA A 341 9.12 3.23 6.85
CA ALA A 341 10.37 2.58 6.49
C ALA A 341 10.98 1.86 7.69
N GLN A 342 10.99 2.50 8.87
CA GLN A 342 11.51 1.93 10.09
C GLN A 342 10.79 0.62 10.47
N GLU A 343 9.45 0.61 10.40
CA GLU A 343 8.66 -0.59 10.69
C GLU A 343 8.99 -1.76 9.76
N VAL A 344 9.12 -1.48 8.45
CA VAL A 344 9.51 -2.53 7.50
C VAL A 344 10.92 -3.03 7.75
N LEU A 345 11.90 -2.12 7.89
CA LEU A 345 13.31 -2.49 8.04
C LEU A 345 13.59 -3.28 9.33
N GLN A 346 12.90 -2.94 10.43
CA GLN A 346 13.05 -3.62 11.72
C GLN A 346 12.81 -5.14 11.65
N LYS A 347 11.92 -5.59 10.77
CA LYS A 347 11.67 -7.03 10.56
C LYS A 347 12.90 -7.80 10.07
N SER A 348 13.78 -7.14 9.33
CA SER A 348 15.08 -7.68 8.89
C SER A 348 16.25 -7.24 9.77
N GLY A 349 15.98 -6.55 10.89
CA GLY A 349 17.00 -6.03 11.80
C GLY A 349 17.65 -4.72 11.34
N GLY A 350 17.05 -4.04 10.35
CA GLY A 350 17.55 -2.78 9.80
C GLY A 350 17.06 -1.54 10.53
N LYS A 351 17.64 -0.40 10.18
CA LYS A 351 17.29 0.93 10.72
C LYS A 351 17.30 2.00 9.63
N THR A 352 16.79 3.17 9.96
CA THR A 352 16.78 4.36 9.10
C THR A 352 17.91 5.33 9.45
N PHE A 353 18.20 6.28 8.57
CA PHE A 353 19.38 7.16 8.62
C PHE A 353 19.04 8.61 8.25
N ASP A 354 19.92 9.51 8.63
CA ASP A 354 19.94 10.88 8.10
C ASP A 354 20.45 10.93 6.66
N ASP A 355 20.13 11.99 5.92
CA ASP A 355 20.52 12.15 4.51
C ASP A 355 22.04 12.05 4.32
N SER A 356 22.87 12.60 5.24
CA SER A 356 24.34 12.50 5.20
C SER A 356 24.87 11.07 5.35
N ASP A 357 24.24 10.27 6.19
CA ASP A 357 24.58 8.86 6.33
C ASP A 357 24.13 8.04 5.11
N VAL A 358 22.97 8.37 4.53
CA VAL A 358 22.53 7.75 3.27
C VAL A 358 23.56 7.98 2.16
N LEU A 359 24.08 9.20 2.01
CA LEU A 359 25.11 9.53 1.03
C LEU A 359 26.41 8.75 1.26
N ARG A 360 26.81 8.57 2.51
CA ARG A 360 28.01 7.77 2.89
C ARG A 360 27.80 6.28 2.60
N LEU A 361 26.65 5.73 3.00
CA LEU A 361 26.33 4.32 2.83
C LEU A 361 26.17 3.94 1.34
N ALA A 362 25.64 4.83 0.52
CA ALA A 362 25.46 4.61 -0.92
C ALA A 362 26.79 4.37 -1.68
N GLN A 363 27.93 4.70 -1.09
CA GLN A 363 29.25 4.49 -1.67
C GLN A 363 29.90 3.16 -1.25
N LEU A 364 29.21 2.36 -0.45
CA LEU A 364 29.72 1.08 0.05
C LEU A 364 29.30 -0.08 -0.87
N SER A 365 30.02 -1.19 -0.78
CA SER A 365 29.64 -2.45 -1.40
C SER A 365 28.33 -3.01 -0.81
N LYS A 366 27.65 -3.89 -1.54
CA LYS A 366 26.42 -4.56 -1.09
C LYS A 366 26.60 -5.27 0.27
N ALA A 367 27.75 -5.93 0.47
CA ALA A 367 28.07 -6.63 1.70
C ALA A 367 28.29 -5.65 2.87
N ASP A 368 29.01 -4.55 2.62
CA ASP A 368 29.25 -3.53 3.65
C ASP A 368 27.98 -2.79 4.04
N ILE A 369 27.08 -2.55 3.06
CA ILE A 369 25.75 -1.98 3.33
C ILE A 369 24.94 -2.96 4.20
N ALA A 370 24.94 -4.25 3.89
CA ALA A 370 24.24 -5.25 4.71
C ALA A 370 24.77 -5.26 6.16
N GLN A 371 26.08 -5.18 6.34
CA GLN A 371 26.69 -5.07 7.67
C GLN A 371 26.35 -3.77 8.38
N ALA A 372 26.42 -2.64 7.69
CA ALA A 372 26.19 -1.32 8.29
C ALA A 372 24.71 -1.06 8.67
N VAL A 373 23.79 -1.53 7.83
CA VAL A 373 22.34 -1.29 7.99
C VAL A 373 21.69 -2.36 8.86
N PHE A 374 22.04 -3.64 8.67
CA PHE A 374 21.34 -4.79 9.27
C PHE A 374 22.20 -5.53 10.32
N GLY A 375 23.47 -5.14 10.51
CA GLY A 375 24.37 -5.72 11.52
C GLY A 375 24.75 -7.16 11.25
N THR A 376 24.74 -7.63 10.00
CA THR A 376 24.93 -9.04 9.64
C THR A 376 25.56 -9.20 8.26
N SER A 377 26.09 -10.40 7.98
CA SER A 377 26.58 -10.73 6.63
C SER A 377 25.46 -10.70 5.59
N LEU A 378 25.84 -10.54 4.32
CA LEU A 378 24.87 -10.48 3.21
C LEU A 378 24.01 -11.75 3.13
N ASP A 379 24.57 -12.93 3.39
CA ASP A 379 23.82 -14.19 3.31
C ASP A 379 22.82 -14.32 4.48
N ALA A 380 23.24 -14.01 5.70
CA ALA A 380 22.34 -14.01 6.85
C ALA A 380 21.25 -12.93 6.75
N PHE A 381 21.54 -11.77 6.16
CA PHE A 381 20.56 -10.75 5.82
C PHE A 381 19.51 -11.30 4.84
N ARG A 382 19.95 -11.97 3.77
CA ARG A 382 19.05 -12.55 2.75
C ARG A 382 18.11 -13.60 3.32
N GLU A 383 18.64 -14.50 4.14
CA GLU A 383 17.84 -15.54 4.80
C GLU A 383 16.76 -14.93 5.69
N ARG A 384 17.14 -13.98 6.56
CA ARG A 384 16.21 -13.26 7.44
C ARG A 384 15.14 -12.52 6.65
N SER A 385 15.52 -11.80 5.59
CA SER A 385 14.61 -10.99 4.82
C SER A 385 13.59 -11.81 4.02
N ARG A 386 13.98 -12.97 3.49
CA ARG A 386 13.04 -13.87 2.79
C ARG A 386 11.92 -14.35 3.70
N ALA A 387 12.21 -14.65 4.96
CA ALA A 387 11.20 -15.09 5.92
C ALA A 387 10.29 -13.95 6.39
N ALA A 388 10.82 -12.71 6.50
CA ALA A 388 10.16 -11.59 7.15
C ALA A 388 8.94 -11.02 6.40
N TYR A 389 8.86 -11.22 5.07
CA TYR A 389 7.85 -10.57 4.21
C TYR A 389 6.98 -11.58 3.44
N SER A 390 6.74 -12.74 4.02
CA SER A 390 5.94 -13.81 3.39
C SER A 390 4.46 -13.39 3.21
N GLY A 391 3.99 -13.44 1.97
CA GLY A 391 2.56 -13.25 1.70
C GLY A 391 1.70 -14.42 2.18
N GLN A 392 2.28 -15.61 2.26
CA GLN A 392 1.60 -16.77 2.83
C GLN A 392 1.35 -16.58 4.33
N GLN A 393 2.33 -16.06 5.08
CA GLN A 393 2.15 -15.74 6.49
C GLN A 393 1.08 -14.66 6.69
N MET A 394 1.08 -13.62 5.86
CA MET A 394 0.02 -12.60 5.87
C MET A 394 -1.38 -13.23 5.71
N LEU A 395 -1.57 -14.13 4.73
CA LEU A 395 -2.85 -14.83 4.57
C LEU A 395 -3.22 -15.62 5.83
N GLU A 396 -2.27 -16.33 6.43
CA GLU A 396 -2.51 -17.17 7.63
C GLU A 396 -2.95 -16.32 8.83
N GLU A 397 -2.34 -15.16 9.01
CA GLU A 397 -2.75 -14.19 10.04
C GLU A 397 -4.18 -13.68 9.78
N TYR A 398 -4.54 -13.35 8.54
CA TYR A 398 -5.91 -12.96 8.19
C TYR A 398 -6.91 -14.10 8.41
N VAL A 399 -6.59 -15.33 7.98
CA VAL A 399 -7.49 -16.49 8.16
C VAL A 399 -7.69 -16.80 9.64
N SER A 400 -6.60 -16.83 10.41
CA SER A 400 -6.68 -17.00 11.87
C SER A 400 -7.52 -15.88 12.52
N PHE A 401 -7.35 -14.65 12.07
CA PHE A 401 -8.15 -13.53 12.54
C PHE A 401 -9.64 -13.75 12.24
N TYR A 402 -10.02 -14.10 11.01
CA TYR A 402 -11.42 -14.35 10.65
C TYR A 402 -12.06 -15.51 11.42
N GLN A 403 -11.28 -16.52 11.79
CA GLN A 403 -11.78 -17.70 12.52
C GLN A 403 -12.02 -17.44 14.01
N ASN A 404 -11.38 -16.38 14.55
CA ASN A 404 -11.49 -16.01 15.96
C ASN A 404 -12.51 -14.88 16.21
N LEU A 405 -13.29 -14.49 15.20
CA LEU A 405 -14.36 -13.50 15.26
C LEU A 405 -15.73 -14.15 15.29
#